data_8d8010ad75fd0992d25f1cd4f2800f80
#
_entry.id   8d8010ad75fd0992d25f1cd4f2800f80
#
_cell.length_a   1.000
_cell.length_b   1.000
_cell.length_c   1.000
_cell.angle_alpha   90.00
_cell.angle_beta   90.00
_cell.angle_gamma   90.00
#
_symmetry.space_group_name_H-M   'P 1'
#
loop_
_entity.id
_entity.type
_entity.pdbx_description
1 polymer ?
#
loop_
_entity_poly.entity_id
_entity_poly.type
_entity_poly.pdbx_seq_one_letter_code
_entity_poly.pdbx_strand_id
1 'polypeptide(L)'
;GALPFLEGYLHEVAERGGPGFTPFITFSSNGQPFAVKEGSGTTAQRFRASVPVRDSETGNVSGQLSFTLNQGMAVSVGRQEDGASVPVGMSLASGQSVTDVQSGTLPQGLKARLSSLLLMNQNFGNGMNAVDNGQVISQGVLADGRVMNLAAAYASAVSDFELRLPAEGTPAAWQGALNVTVTVQ
;
A
#
# COMPACT_ATOMS: atom_id res chain seq x y z
N GLY A 1 -7.36 12.38 11.98
CA GLY A 1 -6.05 12.23 11.34
C GLY A 1 -5.92 10.89 10.62
N ALA A 2 -4.85 10.71 9.86
CA ALA A 2 -4.58 9.45 9.18
C ALA A 2 -3.98 8.43 10.17
N LEU A 3 -4.42 7.19 10.06
CA LEU A 3 -3.92 6.08 10.87
C LEU A 3 -3.12 5.13 9.99
N PRO A 4 -1.92 4.71 10.40
CA PRO A 4 -1.19 3.66 9.71
C PRO A 4 -2.05 2.40 9.61
N PHE A 5 -2.00 1.73 8.45
CA PHE A 5 -2.80 0.52 8.25
C PHE A 5 -1.92 -0.71 8.01
N LEU A 6 -1.18 -0.73 6.92
CA LEU A 6 -0.21 -1.79 6.63
C LEU A 6 1.12 -1.16 6.27
N GLU A 7 2.18 -1.69 6.85
CA GLU A 7 3.54 -1.31 6.51
C GLU A 7 4.41 -2.55 6.38
N GLY A 8 5.36 -2.50 5.47
CA GLY A 8 6.31 -3.60 5.28
C GLY A 8 7.52 -3.16 4.47
N TYR A 9 8.55 -3.94 4.55
CA TYR A 9 9.78 -3.74 3.77
C TYR A 9 10.43 -5.09 3.51
N LEU A 10 11.27 -5.15 2.48
CA LEU A 10 12.11 -6.31 2.27
C LEU A 10 13.11 -6.40 3.44
N HIS A 11 13.04 -7.50 4.19
CA HIS A 11 13.84 -7.70 5.39
C HIS A 11 15.34 -7.69 5.10
N GLU A 12 15.72 -8.24 3.95
CA GLU A 12 17.09 -8.24 3.45
C GLU A 12 17.14 -7.66 2.04
N VAL A 13 18.29 -7.11 1.69
CA VAL A 13 18.57 -6.68 0.33
C VAL A 13 18.47 -7.88 -0.59
N ALA A 14 17.66 -7.76 -1.63
CA ALA A 14 17.65 -8.75 -2.68
C ALA A 14 18.85 -8.54 -3.58
N GLU A 15 19.73 -9.54 -3.72
CA GLU A 15 20.86 -9.47 -4.64
C GLU A 15 20.38 -9.26 -6.07
N ARG A 16 19.26 -9.89 -6.44
CA ARG A 16 18.57 -9.72 -7.73
C ARG A 16 17.08 -9.70 -7.52
N GLY A 17 16.39 -8.97 -8.38
CA GLY A 17 14.96 -9.16 -8.58
C GLY A 17 14.68 -10.52 -9.24
N GLY A 18 13.43 -10.83 -9.45
CA GLY A 18 13.06 -12.06 -10.13
C GLY A 18 11.65 -12.52 -9.79
N PRO A 19 11.24 -13.68 -10.31
CA PRO A 19 9.97 -14.30 -9.94
C PRO A 19 9.88 -14.47 -8.42
N GLY A 20 8.73 -14.18 -7.86
CA GLY A 20 8.52 -14.27 -6.41
C GLY A 20 8.77 -12.99 -5.63
N PHE A 21 9.18 -11.90 -6.27
CA PHE A 21 9.41 -10.61 -5.61
C PHE A 21 8.28 -9.60 -5.80
N THR A 22 7.31 -9.87 -6.65
CA THR A 22 6.20 -8.94 -6.88
C THR A 22 5.14 -9.11 -5.80
N PRO A 23 4.90 -8.12 -4.94
CA PRO A 23 3.84 -8.20 -3.94
C PRO A 23 2.48 -7.90 -4.57
N PHE A 24 1.48 -8.65 -4.14
CA PHE A 24 0.07 -8.42 -4.44
C PHE A 24 -0.65 -8.16 -3.13
N ILE A 25 -1.34 -7.05 -3.06
CA ILE A 25 -2.05 -6.62 -1.84
C ILE A 25 -3.53 -6.64 -2.13
N THR A 26 -4.27 -7.40 -1.33
CA THR A 26 -5.72 -7.49 -1.40
C THR A 26 -6.34 -7.07 -0.08
N PHE A 27 -7.45 -6.37 -0.17
CA PHE A 27 -8.18 -5.84 0.97
C PHE A 27 -9.55 -6.49 1.07
N SER A 28 -9.89 -6.91 2.27
CA SER A 28 -11.16 -7.57 2.53
C SER A 28 -11.71 -7.23 3.92
N SER A 29 -13.01 -7.45 4.08
CA SER A 29 -13.68 -7.39 5.37
C SER A 29 -14.47 -8.67 5.54
N ASN A 30 -14.11 -9.48 6.54
CA ASN A 30 -14.74 -10.78 6.80
C ASN A 30 -14.88 -11.66 5.54
N GLY A 31 -13.80 -11.73 4.75
CA GLY A 31 -13.74 -12.55 3.53
C GLY A 31 -14.35 -11.90 2.29
N GLN A 32 -14.93 -10.72 2.38
CA GLN A 32 -15.48 -10.00 1.25
C GLN A 32 -14.56 -8.87 0.82
N PRO A 33 -14.31 -8.66 -0.48
CA PRO A 33 -13.53 -7.52 -0.94
C PRO A 33 -14.11 -6.18 -0.47
N PHE A 34 -13.23 -5.18 -0.29
CA PHE A 34 -13.71 -3.82 -0.01
C PHE A 34 -14.60 -3.32 -1.15
N ALA A 35 -15.70 -2.66 -0.80
CA ALA A 35 -16.55 -1.97 -1.75
C ALA A 35 -15.93 -0.61 -2.08
N VAL A 36 -15.32 -0.49 -3.26
CA VAL A 36 -14.71 0.76 -3.72
C VAL A 36 -15.81 1.74 -4.11
N LYS A 37 -15.77 2.95 -3.54
CA LYS A 37 -16.73 4.03 -3.76
C LYS A 37 -16.19 5.08 -4.73
N GLU A 38 -14.91 5.40 -4.62
CA GLU A 38 -14.23 6.36 -5.47
C GLU A 38 -12.82 5.88 -5.75
N GLY A 39 -12.34 6.12 -6.96
CA GLY A 39 -11.03 5.70 -7.43
C GLY A 39 -11.11 4.56 -8.44
N SER A 40 -9.98 4.21 -9.01
CA SER A 40 -9.86 3.17 -10.05
C SER A 40 -9.83 1.74 -9.52
N GLY A 41 -9.89 1.56 -8.21
CA GLY A 41 -9.83 0.27 -7.54
C GLY A 41 -8.80 0.23 -6.42
N THR A 42 -8.66 -0.93 -5.78
CA THR A 42 -7.77 -1.12 -4.62
C THR A 42 -6.29 -1.13 -4.97
N THR A 43 -5.94 -1.05 -6.25
CA THR A 43 -4.56 -0.91 -6.72
C THR A 43 -4.16 0.55 -6.92
N ALA A 44 -5.11 1.49 -6.83
CA ALA A 44 -4.83 2.91 -6.94
C ALA A 44 -4.06 3.41 -5.71
N GLN A 45 -3.26 4.45 -5.90
CA GLN A 45 -2.55 5.11 -4.81
C GLN A 45 -3.51 5.65 -3.75
N ARG A 46 -4.67 6.08 -4.16
CA ARG A 46 -5.74 6.54 -3.28
C ARG A 46 -7.08 6.01 -3.77
N PHE A 47 -7.86 5.49 -2.86
CA PHE A 47 -9.24 5.12 -3.13
C PHE A 47 -10.09 5.31 -1.89
N ARG A 48 -11.39 5.46 -2.10
CA ARG A 48 -12.37 5.46 -1.02
C ARG A 48 -13.16 4.15 -1.06
N ALA A 49 -13.31 3.52 0.09
CA ALA A 49 -13.99 2.24 0.19
C ALA A 49 -14.92 2.23 1.40
N SER A 50 -15.77 1.23 1.44
CA SER A 50 -16.59 0.96 2.60
C SER A 50 -16.56 -0.52 2.97
N VAL A 51 -16.79 -0.76 4.25
CA VAL A 51 -16.92 -2.10 4.83
C VAL A 51 -18.19 -2.18 5.67
N PRO A 52 -18.81 -3.38 5.79
CA PRO A 52 -19.92 -3.55 6.68
C PRO A 52 -19.52 -3.36 8.14
N VAL A 53 -20.41 -2.75 8.90
CA VAL A 53 -20.33 -2.69 10.35
C VAL A 53 -21.38 -3.65 10.92
N ARG A 54 -20.97 -4.44 11.90
CA ARG A 54 -21.82 -5.45 12.50
C ARG A 54 -22.15 -5.10 13.94
N ASP A 55 -23.35 -5.47 14.36
CA ASP A 55 -23.72 -5.49 15.76
C ASP A 55 -22.82 -6.50 16.48
N SER A 56 -22.15 -6.05 17.54
CA SER A 56 -21.23 -6.90 18.30
C SER A 56 -21.92 -8.03 19.05
N GLU A 57 -23.21 -7.90 19.34
CA GLU A 57 -24.00 -8.90 20.04
C GLU A 57 -24.57 -9.98 19.10
N THR A 58 -25.13 -9.53 17.96
CA THR A 58 -25.84 -10.42 17.02
C THR A 58 -24.97 -10.87 15.85
N GLY A 59 -23.90 -10.14 15.53
CA GLY A 59 -23.10 -10.39 14.33
C GLY A 59 -23.76 -9.93 13.03
N ASN A 60 -24.96 -9.36 13.08
CA ASN A 60 -25.68 -8.92 11.90
C ASN A 60 -25.12 -7.60 11.36
N VAL A 61 -25.15 -7.42 10.04
CA VAL A 61 -24.78 -6.17 9.42
C VAL A 61 -25.76 -5.09 9.85
N SER A 62 -25.23 -3.98 10.38
CA SER A 62 -26.02 -2.91 11.01
C SER A 62 -25.67 -1.54 10.43
N GLY A 63 -24.72 -1.44 9.52
CA GLY A 63 -24.32 -0.18 8.90
C GLY A 63 -23.10 -0.34 8.03
N GLN A 64 -22.48 0.79 7.69
CA GLN A 64 -21.28 0.84 6.87
C GLN A 64 -20.29 1.86 7.41
N LEU A 65 -19.02 1.50 7.35
CA LEU A 65 -17.90 2.41 7.61
C LEU A 65 -17.21 2.70 6.29
N SER A 66 -17.16 3.97 5.92
CA SER A 66 -16.42 4.45 4.75
C SER A 66 -15.12 5.10 5.21
N PHE A 67 -14.09 5.00 4.40
CA PHE A 67 -12.78 5.57 4.67
C PHE A 67 -12.01 5.80 3.38
N THR A 68 -11.00 6.66 3.46
CA THR A 68 -10.02 6.84 2.39
C THR A 68 -8.76 6.05 2.74
N LEU A 69 -8.25 5.29 1.78
CA LEU A 69 -6.97 4.60 1.90
C LEU A 69 -5.98 5.23 0.92
N ASN A 70 -4.83 5.61 1.44
CA ASN A 70 -3.67 6.00 0.65
C ASN A 70 -2.59 4.94 0.81
N GLN A 71 -1.93 4.62 -0.27
CA GLN A 71 -0.88 3.61 -0.28
C GLN A 71 0.23 3.94 -1.26
N GLY A 72 1.40 3.44 -1.00
CA GLY A 72 2.53 3.57 -1.90
C GLY A 72 3.58 2.51 -1.63
N MET A 73 4.38 2.24 -2.63
CA MET A 73 5.56 1.40 -2.55
C MET A 73 6.75 2.19 -3.07
N ALA A 74 7.85 2.14 -2.35
CA ALA A 74 9.10 2.74 -2.77
C ALA A 74 10.16 1.66 -2.94
N VAL A 75 11.05 1.86 -3.91
CA VAL A 75 12.21 1.00 -4.11
C VAL A 75 13.49 1.79 -3.95
N SER A 76 14.53 1.10 -3.50
CA SER A 76 15.86 1.68 -3.41
C SER A 76 16.51 1.82 -4.78
N VAL A 77 17.60 2.56 -4.81
CA VAL A 77 18.47 2.60 -5.97
C VAL A 77 19.18 1.24 -6.09
N GLY A 78 18.78 0.46 -7.08
CA GLY A 78 19.49 -0.72 -7.51
C GLY A 78 20.33 -0.43 -8.74
N ARG A 79 20.85 -1.48 -9.35
CA ARG A 79 21.54 -1.43 -10.62
C ARG A 79 21.01 -2.52 -11.54
N GLN A 80 21.14 -2.29 -12.82
CA GLN A 80 20.94 -3.36 -13.79
C GLN A 80 22.24 -4.11 -14.03
N GLU A 81 22.13 -5.28 -14.63
CA GLU A 81 23.28 -6.15 -14.91
C GLU A 81 24.34 -5.45 -15.79
N ASP A 82 23.92 -4.55 -16.66
CA ASP A 82 24.82 -3.72 -17.47
C ASP A 82 25.44 -2.54 -16.70
N GLY A 83 25.15 -2.41 -15.41
CA GLY A 83 25.61 -1.32 -14.56
C GLY A 83 24.76 -0.06 -14.58
N ALA A 84 23.70 -0.01 -15.38
CA ALA A 84 22.77 1.12 -15.40
C ALA A 84 22.01 1.24 -14.08
N SER A 85 21.74 2.47 -13.65
CA SER A 85 20.96 2.71 -12.44
C SER A 85 19.48 2.41 -12.67
N VAL A 86 18.84 1.79 -11.69
CA VAL A 86 17.40 1.66 -11.67
C VAL A 86 16.79 2.95 -11.14
N PRO A 87 15.75 3.49 -11.78
CA PRO A 87 15.08 4.67 -11.25
C PRO A 87 14.54 4.43 -9.84
N VAL A 88 14.72 5.40 -8.98
CA VAL A 88 14.13 5.42 -7.63
C VAL A 88 12.79 6.12 -7.70
N GLY A 89 11.81 5.59 -7.05
CA GLY A 89 10.50 6.21 -7.06
C GLY A 89 9.45 5.41 -6.30
N MET A 90 8.21 5.77 -6.54
CA MET A 90 7.05 5.14 -5.93
C MET A 90 6.23 4.40 -6.97
N SER A 91 5.76 3.23 -6.59
CA SER A 91 4.83 2.41 -7.36
C SER A 91 3.89 1.70 -6.42
N LEU A 92 2.80 1.19 -6.94
CA LEU A 92 1.94 0.29 -6.18
C LEU A 92 2.38 -1.16 -6.35
N ALA A 93 2.11 -1.93 -5.33
CA ALA A 93 2.60 -3.29 -5.20
C ALA A 93 1.72 -4.32 -5.93
N SER A 94 1.01 -3.95 -6.96
CA SER A 94 0.00 -4.83 -7.54
C SER A 94 0.42 -5.54 -8.83
N GLY A 95 1.56 -5.27 -9.38
CA GLY A 95 1.96 -5.85 -10.66
C GLY A 95 1.11 -5.39 -11.85
N GLN A 96 0.11 -4.57 -11.64
CA GLN A 96 -0.73 -3.99 -12.68
C GLN A 96 -0.33 -2.55 -12.97
N SER A 97 -0.73 -2.04 -14.12
CA SER A 97 -0.41 -0.69 -14.52
C SER A 97 -0.92 0.34 -13.51
N VAL A 98 0.00 1.03 -12.88
CA VAL A 98 -0.33 2.12 -11.97
C VAL A 98 -0.26 3.41 -12.77
N THR A 99 -1.41 3.84 -13.25
CA THR A 99 -1.51 5.05 -14.05
C THR A 99 -1.63 6.32 -13.21
N ASP A 100 -1.98 6.17 -11.94
CA ASP A 100 -2.39 7.29 -11.09
C ASP A 100 -1.35 7.70 -10.05
N VAL A 101 -0.20 7.08 -10.03
CA VAL A 101 0.88 7.49 -9.12
C VAL A 101 1.53 8.75 -9.69
N GLN A 102 1.17 9.87 -9.13
CA GLN A 102 1.75 11.16 -9.50
C GLN A 102 2.65 11.66 -8.39
N SER A 103 3.73 12.29 -8.80
CA SER A 103 4.63 12.98 -7.88
C SER A 103 3.85 14.00 -7.03
N GLY A 104 4.04 13.96 -5.74
CA GLY A 104 3.45 14.91 -4.82
C GLY A 104 2.03 14.62 -4.36
N THR A 105 1.36 13.58 -4.88
CA THR A 105 0.00 13.23 -4.44
C THR A 105 -0.03 12.40 -3.17
N LEU A 106 1.05 11.69 -2.86
CA LEU A 106 1.15 10.89 -1.65
C LEU A 106 1.30 11.80 -0.42
N PRO A 107 0.52 11.59 0.65
CA PRO A 107 0.66 12.38 1.86
C PRO A 107 2.08 12.38 2.42
N GLN A 108 2.55 13.52 2.91
CA GLN A 108 3.92 13.69 3.40
C GLN A 108 4.28 12.69 4.51
N GLY A 109 3.36 12.42 5.41
CA GLY A 109 3.57 11.43 6.48
C GLY A 109 3.81 10.02 5.94
N LEU A 110 3.16 9.66 4.85
CA LEU A 110 3.32 8.37 4.21
C LEU A 110 4.66 8.27 3.47
N LYS A 111 5.10 9.34 2.81
CA LYS A 111 6.44 9.43 2.23
C LYS A 111 7.54 9.27 3.27
N ALA A 112 7.42 9.98 4.38
CA ALA A 112 8.36 9.88 5.49
C ALA A 112 8.42 8.46 6.04
N ARG A 113 7.27 7.79 6.12
CA ARG A 113 7.21 6.41 6.59
C ARG A 113 7.87 5.44 5.62
N LEU A 114 7.65 5.59 4.32
CA LEU A 114 8.33 4.80 3.29
C LEU A 114 9.84 4.97 3.38
N SER A 115 10.33 6.19 3.51
CA SER A 115 11.76 6.48 3.68
C SER A 115 12.33 5.80 4.93
N SER A 116 11.62 5.86 6.04
CA SER A 116 12.04 5.21 7.29
C SER A 116 12.11 3.69 7.16
N LEU A 117 11.12 3.09 6.51
CA LEU A 117 11.09 1.64 6.29
C LEU A 117 12.23 1.16 5.39
N LEU A 118 12.54 1.91 4.35
CA LEU A 118 13.68 1.60 3.49
C LEU A 118 15.02 1.71 4.22
N LEU A 119 15.16 2.69 5.12
CA LEU A 119 16.36 2.85 5.95
C LEU A 119 16.58 1.72 6.97
N MET A 120 15.60 0.86 7.18
CA MET A 120 15.79 -0.34 8.01
C MET A 120 16.86 -1.27 7.44
N ASN A 121 17.13 -1.17 6.15
CA ASN A 121 18.26 -1.87 5.49
C ASN A 121 19.43 -0.89 5.35
N GLN A 122 20.30 -0.83 6.32
CA GLN A 122 21.37 0.17 6.45
C GLN A 122 22.38 0.23 5.30
N ASN A 123 22.41 -0.78 4.45
CA ASN A 123 23.37 -0.86 3.33
C ASN A 123 22.86 -0.19 2.06
N PHE A 124 21.66 0.36 2.10
CA PHE A 124 21.10 1.10 0.99
C PHE A 124 21.43 2.57 1.13
N GLY A 125 22.45 3.02 0.56
CA GLY A 125 22.83 4.40 0.60
C GLY A 125 21.71 5.43 0.37
N ASN A 126 22.01 6.50 -0.28
CA ASN A 126 21.22 7.71 -0.39
C ASN A 126 19.93 7.62 -1.25
N GLY A 127 19.57 6.44 -1.73
CA GLY A 127 18.38 6.26 -2.59
C GLY A 127 17.07 6.68 -1.97
N MET A 128 17.00 6.69 -0.64
CA MET A 128 15.80 7.05 0.11
C MET A 128 15.36 8.47 -0.08
N ASN A 129 16.29 9.38 -0.25
CA ASN A 129 15.99 10.79 -0.41
C ASN A 129 15.22 11.09 -1.71
N ALA A 130 15.27 10.17 -2.66
CA ALA A 130 14.60 10.33 -3.93
C ALA A 130 13.11 9.94 -3.90
N VAL A 131 12.61 9.33 -2.81
CA VAL A 131 11.20 9.00 -2.65
C VAL A 131 10.32 10.25 -2.79
N ASP A 132 10.78 11.38 -2.32
CA ASP A 132 10.05 12.65 -2.42
C ASP A 132 9.93 13.17 -3.85
N ASN A 133 10.76 12.72 -4.74
CA ASN A 133 10.75 13.18 -6.13
C ASN A 133 9.65 12.51 -6.97
N GLY A 134 8.97 11.50 -6.42
CA GLY A 134 7.80 10.91 -7.04
C GLY A 134 8.01 10.39 -8.44
N GLN A 135 9.12 9.76 -8.68
CA GLN A 135 9.40 9.15 -9.97
C GLN A 135 8.62 7.84 -10.07
N VAL A 136 7.76 7.72 -11.07
CA VAL A 136 7.04 6.46 -11.32
C VAL A 136 8.03 5.44 -11.86
N ILE A 137 8.14 4.32 -11.15
CA ILE A 137 8.97 3.21 -11.57
C ILE A 137 8.16 2.19 -12.36
N SER A 138 8.81 1.53 -13.29
CA SER A 138 8.22 0.40 -13.99
C SER A 138 7.85 -0.70 -13.00
N GLN A 139 6.68 -1.27 -13.17
CA GLN A 139 6.18 -2.32 -12.31
C GLN A 139 6.99 -3.60 -12.31
N GLY A 140 7.71 -3.84 -13.37
CA GLY A 140 8.56 -5.01 -13.49
C GLY A 140 9.84 -4.93 -12.69
N VAL A 141 10.15 -3.82 -12.00
CA VAL A 141 11.45 -3.62 -11.35
C VAL A 141 11.77 -4.74 -10.37
N LEU A 142 10.85 -5.10 -9.49
CA LEU A 142 11.09 -6.17 -8.52
C LEU A 142 11.16 -7.56 -9.17
N ALA A 143 10.42 -7.77 -10.24
CA ALA A 143 10.39 -9.04 -10.96
C ALA A 143 11.49 -9.16 -12.04
N ASP A 144 12.21 -8.09 -12.34
CA ASP A 144 13.27 -8.08 -13.35
C ASP A 144 14.55 -8.69 -12.79
N GLY A 145 14.93 -9.87 -13.28
CA GLY A 145 16.12 -10.57 -12.85
C GLY A 145 17.45 -9.89 -13.19
N ARG A 146 17.42 -8.82 -13.99
CA ARG A 146 18.61 -8.00 -14.30
C ARG A 146 18.86 -6.91 -13.25
N VAL A 147 17.86 -6.62 -12.43
CA VAL A 147 17.97 -5.59 -11.40
C VAL A 147 18.60 -6.18 -10.16
N MET A 148 19.61 -5.51 -9.65
CA MET A 148 20.47 -5.98 -8.57
C MET A 148 20.42 -5.04 -7.36
N ASN A 149 20.64 -5.61 -6.17
CA ASN A 149 20.69 -4.88 -4.91
C ASN A 149 19.42 -4.05 -4.64
N LEU A 150 18.29 -4.74 -4.64
CA LEU A 150 16.99 -4.13 -4.43
C LEU A 150 16.57 -4.12 -2.97
N ALA A 151 16.01 -3.00 -2.55
CA ALA A 151 15.11 -2.94 -1.39
C ALA A 151 13.80 -2.30 -1.79
N ALA A 152 12.78 -2.64 -1.06
CA ALA A 152 11.46 -2.06 -1.26
C ALA A 152 10.76 -1.89 0.09
N ALA A 153 9.85 -0.93 0.15
CA ALA A 153 8.97 -0.71 1.27
C ALA A 153 7.56 -0.40 0.76
N TYR A 154 6.58 -0.79 1.55
CA TYR A 154 5.18 -0.47 1.34
C TYR A 154 4.63 0.20 2.59
N ALA A 155 3.82 1.20 2.41
CA ALA A 155 3.08 1.81 3.50
C ALA A 155 1.68 2.22 3.04
N SER A 156 0.74 2.12 3.95
CA SER A 156 -0.62 2.59 3.74
C SER A 156 -1.18 3.24 4.99
N ALA A 157 -2.15 4.12 4.78
CA ALA A 157 -2.84 4.81 5.86
C ALA A 157 -4.33 4.97 5.52
N VAL A 158 -5.16 4.91 6.52
CA VAL A 158 -6.61 5.12 6.42
C VAL A 158 -6.99 6.42 7.12
N SER A 159 -7.94 7.14 6.54
CA SER A 159 -8.39 8.43 7.03
C SER A 159 -9.83 8.69 6.58
N ASP A 160 -10.36 9.85 6.97
CA ASP A 160 -11.67 10.34 6.53
C ASP A 160 -12.78 9.32 6.77
N PHE A 161 -12.85 8.83 8.00
CA PHE A 161 -13.86 7.85 8.39
C PHE A 161 -15.25 8.47 8.45
N GLU A 162 -16.22 7.76 7.90
CA GLU A 162 -17.63 8.08 7.97
C GLU A 162 -18.41 6.83 8.33
N LEU A 163 -19.07 6.86 9.48
CA LEU A 163 -19.91 5.77 9.96
C LEU A 163 -21.38 6.08 9.66
N ARG A 164 -22.05 5.15 9.00
CA ARG A 164 -23.51 5.19 8.78
C ARG A 164 -24.16 4.02 9.48
N LEU A 165 -24.99 4.34 10.46
CA LEU A 165 -25.81 3.39 11.18
C LEU A 165 -27.30 3.65 10.86
N PRO A 166 -28.18 2.62 10.97
CA PRO A 166 -29.58 2.83 10.74
C PRO A 166 -30.15 3.80 11.80
N ALA A 167 -31.15 4.61 11.39
CA ALA A 167 -31.80 5.56 12.29
C ALA A 167 -32.56 4.85 13.42
N GLU A 168 -33.07 3.65 13.16
CA GLU A 168 -33.73 2.79 14.13
C GLU A 168 -32.94 1.49 14.31
N GLY A 169 -32.93 0.95 15.53
CA GLY A 169 -32.24 -0.28 15.82
C GLY A 169 -30.70 -0.15 15.84
N THR A 170 -30.20 1.06 16.14
CA THR A 170 -28.77 1.27 16.31
C THR A 170 -28.24 0.36 17.43
N PRO A 171 -27.21 -0.46 17.17
CA PRO A 171 -26.69 -1.37 18.19
C PRO A 171 -26.01 -0.60 19.31
N ALA A 172 -26.02 -1.17 20.51
CA ALA A 172 -25.30 -0.63 21.66
C ALA A 172 -23.78 -0.69 21.47
N ALA A 173 -23.31 -1.69 20.73
CA ALA A 173 -21.91 -1.85 20.33
C ALA A 173 -21.81 -2.35 18.91
N TRP A 174 -20.82 -1.89 18.18
CA TRP A 174 -20.60 -2.25 16.78
C TRP A 174 -19.12 -2.49 16.51
N GLN A 175 -18.82 -3.23 15.46
CA GLN A 175 -17.48 -3.51 14.99
C GLN A 175 -17.42 -3.62 13.48
N GLY A 176 -16.29 -3.27 12.92
CA GLY A 176 -15.94 -3.48 11.53
C GLY A 176 -14.59 -4.18 11.44
N ALA A 177 -14.34 -4.86 10.35
CA ALA A 177 -13.07 -5.54 10.11
C ALA A 177 -12.41 -5.01 8.84
N LEU A 178 -11.13 -4.68 8.95
CA LEU A 178 -10.26 -4.34 7.83
C LEU A 178 -9.14 -5.37 7.79
N ASN A 179 -9.14 -6.18 6.75
CA ASN A 179 -8.15 -7.24 6.56
C ASN A 179 -7.34 -6.94 5.30
N VAL A 180 -6.08 -7.28 5.36
CA VAL A 180 -5.19 -7.18 4.21
C VAL A 180 -4.42 -8.47 4.07
N THR A 181 -4.29 -8.92 2.83
CA THR A 181 -3.49 -10.10 2.48
C THR A 181 -2.39 -9.66 1.53
N VAL A 182 -1.16 -10.03 1.87
CA VAL A 182 0.00 -9.83 1.01
C VAL A 182 0.43 -11.17 0.47
N THR A 183 0.47 -11.27 -0.85
CA THR A 183 0.98 -12.44 -1.56
C THR A 183 2.17 -12.00 -2.40
N VAL A 184 3.23 -12.76 -2.40
CA VAL A 184 4.43 -12.48 -3.21
C VAL A 184 4.54 -13.54 -4.29
N GLN A 185 4.60 -13.09 -5.52
CA GLN A 185 4.63 -13.97 -6.70
C GLN A 185 5.78 -13.63 -7.64
#